data_527844ed61a5004994f238deaebb50fa
#
_entry.id   527844ed61a5004994f238deaebb50fa
#
_cell.length_a   1.000
_cell.length_b   1.000
_cell.length_c   1.000
_cell.angle_alpha   90.00
_cell.angle_beta   90.00
_cell.angle_gamma   90.00
#
_symmetry.space_group_name_H-M   'P 1'
#
loop_
_entity.id
_entity.type
_entity.pdbx_description
1 polymer ?
#
loop_
_entity_poly.entity_id
_entity_poly.type
_entity_poly.pdbx_seq_one_letter_code
_entity_poly.pdbx_strand_id
1 'polypeptide(L)' 'LTEKPDGNNVDVDREARLLAENALRFNVASSLLRSSIKTVREAIQGGGGNA' A
#
# COMPACT_ATOMS: atom_id res chain seq x y z
N LEU A 1 26.77 10.14 -19.01
CA LEU A 1 25.64 9.74 -19.83
C LEU A 1 24.64 10.84 -19.95
N THR A 2 24.56 11.42 -21.10
CA THR A 2 23.56 12.44 -21.35
C THR A 2 22.36 11.78 -22.02
N GLU A 3 21.28 11.72 -21.31
CA GLU A 3 20.05 11.24 -21.88
C GLU A 3 19.26 12.40 -22.42
N LYS A 4 18.78 12.24 -23.60
CA LYS A 4 17.91 13.26 -24.17
C LYS A 4 16.51 13.03 -23.62
N PRO A 5 15.86 14.08 -23.14
CA PRO A 5 14.47 13.94 -22.70
C PRO A 5 13.59 13.74 -23.93
N ASP A 6 13.23 12.50 -24.16
CA ASP A 6 12.28 12.19 -25.22
C ASP A 6 11.02 11.60 -24.60
N GLY A 7 10.02 11.32 -25.42
CA GLY A 7 8.78 10.77 -24.92
C GLY A 7 8.94 9.45 -24.19
N ASN A 8 9.89 8.66 -24.64
CA ASN A 8 10.10 7.36 -24.04
C ASN A 8 10.65 7.46 -22.62
N ASN A 9 11.60 8.36 -22.39
CA ASN A 9 12.17 8.55 -21.07
C ASN A 9 11.14 9.13 -20.11
N VAL A 10 10.33 10.03 -20.59
CA VAL A 10 9.27 10.63 -19.78
C VAL A 10 8.24 9.59 -19.40
N ASP A 11 7.88 8.73 -20.33
CA ASP A 11 6.91 7.68 -20.07
C ASP A 11 7.42 6.67 -19.06
N VAL A 12 8.69 6.32 -19.15
CA VAL A 12 9.29 5.38 -18.20
C VAL A 12 9.32 5.99 -16.80
N ASP A 13 9.68 7.26 -16.71
CA ASP A 13 9.72 7.95 -15.43
C ASP A 13 8.32 8.03 -14.82
N ARG A 14 7.35 8.38 -15.62
CA ARG A 14 5.96 8.45 -15.17
C ARG A 14 5.48 7.11 -14.67
N GLU A 15 5.78 6.06 -15.43
CA GLU A 15 5.35 4.73 -15.04
C GLU A 15 6.00 4.28 -13.75
N ALA A 16 7.27 4.60 -13.57
CA ALA A 16 7.98 4.28 -12.33
C ALA A 16 7.33 4.96 -11.13
N ARG A 17 6.92 6.22 -11.29
CA ARG A 17 6.25 6.94 -10.23
C ARG A 17 4.89 6.32 -9.89
N LEU A 18 4.15 5.95 -10.92
CA LEU A 18 2.85 5.33 -10.72
C LEU A 18 2.98 3.98 -10.02
N LEU A 19 3.99 3.22 -10.36
CA LEU A 19 4.25 1.95 -9.68
C LEU A 19 4.61 2.19 -8.22
N ALA A 20 5.43 3.19 -7.95
CA ALA A 20 5.82 3.51 -6.58
C ALA A 20 4.61 3.96 -5.77
N GLU A 21 3.76 4.82 -6.34
CA GLU A 21 2.55 5.25 -5.67
C GLU A 21 1.62 4.08 -5.40
N ASN A 22 1.48 3.20 -6.38
CA ASN A 22 0.62 2.05 -6.23
C ASN A 22 1.11 1.12 -5.13
N ALA A 23 2.42 0.90 -5.07
CA ALA A 23 3.01 0.06 -4.03
C ALA A 23 2.80 0.68 -2.65
N LEU A 24 2.94 1.99 -2.54
CA LEU A 24 2.71 2.68 -1.28
C LEU A 24 1.26 2.56 -0.84
N ARG A 25 0.33 2.76 -1.76
CA ARG A 25 -1.09 2.63 -1.46
C ARG A 25 -1.43 1.20 -1.04
N PHE A 26 -0.85 0.24 -1.71
CA PHE A 26 -1.05 -1.16 -1.37
C PHE A 26 -0.55 -1.48 0.03
N ASN A 27 0.63 -0.96 0.38
CA ASN A 27 1.20 -1.18 1.69
C ASN A 27 0.34 -0.56 2.79
N VAL A 28 -0.15 0.65 2.56
CA VAL A 28 -1.02 1.32 3.53
C VAL A 28 -2.33 0.56 3.67
N ALA A 29 -2.94 0.20 2.56
CA ALA A 29 -4.19 -0.54 2.58
C ALA A 29 -4.03 -1.89 3.28
N SER A 30 -2.92 -2.58 3.02
CA SER A 30 -2.64 -3.86 3.66
C SER A 30 -2.45 -3.71 5.17
N SER A 31 -1.76 -2.66 5.59
CA SER A 31 -1.57 -2.39 7.01
C SER A 31 -2.88 -2.08 7.70
N LEU A 32 -3.73 -1.29 7.06
CA LEU A 32 -5.04 -0.97 7.60
C LEU A 32 -5.90 -2.21 7.71
N LEU A 33 -5.85 -3.06 6.69
CA LEU A 33 -6.62 -4.29 6.69
C LEU A 33 -6.17 -5.20 7.83
N ARG A 34 -4.87 -5.38 7.98
CA ARG A 34 -4.34 -6.21 9.07
C ARG A 34 -4.72 -5.65 10.43
N SER A 35 -4.67 -4.33 10.57
CA SER A 35 -5.05 -3.68 11.80
C SER A 35 -6.54 -3.88 12.09
N SER A 36 -7.38 -3.78 11.06
CA SER A 36 -8.81 -3.99 11.23
C SER A 36 -9.12 -5.43 11.62
N ILE A 37 -8.46 -6.38 10.99
CA ILE A 37 -8.65 -7.79 11.32
C ILE A 37 -8.22 -8.05 12.76
N LYS A 38 -7.11 -7.46 13.18
CA LYS A 38 -6.62 -7.62 14.54
C LYS A 38 -7.63 -7.04 15.52
N THR A 39 -8.16 -5.88 15.22
CA THR A 39 -9.15 -5.23 16.09
C THR A 39 -10.42 -6.07 16.22
N VAL A 40 -10.91 -6.60 15.11
CA VAL A 40 -12.10 -7.45 15.15
C VAL A 40 -11.82 -8.72 15.93
N ARG A 41 -10.66 -9.30 15.74
CA ARG A 41 -10.28 -10.52 16.44
C ARG A 41 -10.17 -10.28 17.94
N GLU A 42 -9.61 -9.15 18.33
CA GLU A 42 -9.51 -8.79 19.74
C GLU A 42 -10.87 -8.54 20.34
N ALA A 43 -11.76 -7.92 19.58
CA ALA A 43 -13.09 -7.66 20.06
C ALA A 43 -13.86 -8.96 20.28
N ILE A 44 -13.71 -9.91 19.36
CA ILE A 44 -14.37 -11.20 19.50
C ILE A 44 -13.81 -11.97 20.69
N GLN A 45 -12.48 -12.02 20.80
CA GLN A 45 -11.84 -12.74 21.88
C GLN A 45 -12.10 -12.09 23.22
N GLY A 46 -11.99 -10.76 23.27
CA GLY A 46 -12.23 -10.04 24.49
C GLY A 46 -13.67 -10.14 24.95
N GLY A 47 -14.60 -9.99 24.00
CA GLY A 47 -16.02 -10.11 24.31
C GLY A 47 -16.39 -11.50 24.77
N GLY A 48 -15.86 -12.51 24.07
CA GLY A 48 -16.12 -13.88 24.42
C GLY A 48 -15.46 -14.28 25.74
N GLY A 49 -14.23 -13.80 25.92
CA GLY A 49 -13.47 -14.16 27.12
C GLY A 49 -13.99 -13.54 28.39
N ASN A 50 -14.65 -12.42 28.26
CA ASN A 50 -15.18 -11.69 29.42
C ASN A 50 -16.64 -12.00 29.73
N ALA A 51 -17.19 -12.82 28.93
CA ALA A 51 -18.61 -13.17 29.09
C ALA A 51 -18.87 -13.95 30.40
#